data_8dc4b924b0a129aead12100bd4985f2c
#
_entry.id   8dc4b924b0a129aead12100bd4985f2c
#
_cell.length_a   1.000
_cell.length_b   1.000
_cell.length_c   1.000
_cell.angle_alpha   90.00
_cell.angle_beta   90.00
_cell.angle_gamma   90.00
#
_symmetry.space_group_name_H-M   'P 1'
#
loop_
_entity.id
_entity.type
_entity.pdbx_description
1 polymer ?
#
loop_
_entity_poly.entity_id
_entity_poly.type
_entity_poly.pdbx_seq_one_letter_code
_entity_poly.pdbx_strand_id
1 'polypeptide(L)'
;MESNPLHQQIATMRQHLLDEEILDEQFVELEGLALASDEDPNFVEDTINVYFEESNELLPMIEELLGKNPIEGSEMERILHRFKGSCASVGANKVKNEVNAVIACCRNGDIEGAKAAFEKVKMEQGNLKAKLDSYFQLVKQAKA
;
A
#
# COMPACT_ATOMS: atom_id res chain seq x y z
N MET A 1 -18.32 17.76 -26.05
CA MET A 1 -16.93 17.36 -26.08
C MET A 1 -16.77 15.92 -25.66
N GLU A 2 -16.07 15.17 -26.45
CA GLU A 2 -15.89 13.77 -26.15
C GLU A 2 -14.86 13.56 -25.07
N SER A 3 -15.18 12.71 -24.11
CA SER A 3 -14.23 12.34 -23.08
C SER A 3 -13.21 11.36 -23.67
N ASN A 4 -11.95 11.55 -23.28
CA ASN A 4 -10.87 10.67 -23.68
C ASN A 4 -11.10 9.28 -23.09
N PRO A 5 -11.17 8.20 -23.91
CA PRO A 5 -11.38 6.84 -23.38
C PRO A 5 -10.35 6.43 -22.31
N LEU A 6 -9.09 6.88 -22.44
CA LEU A 6 -8.08 6.60 -21.43
C LEU A 6 -8.42 7.28 -20.11
N HIS A 7 -8.89 8.52 -20.15
CA HIS A 7 -9.29 9.24 -18.93
C HIS A 7 -10.47 8.55 -18.25
N GLN A 8 -11.41 8.00 -19.03
CA GLN A 8 -12.52 7.23 -18.49
C GLN A 8 -12.04 5.93 -17.84
N GLN A 9 -11.10 5.24 -18.49
CA GLN A 9 -10.52 4.01 -17.92
C GLN A 9 -9.79 4.29 -16.62
N ILE A 10 -9.05 5.40 -16.57
CA ILE A 10 -8.34 5.81 -15.35
C ILE A 10 -9.34 6.08 -14.23
N ALA A 11 -10.39 6.86 -14.51
CA ALA A 11 -11.41 7.19 -13.51
C ALA A 11 -12.14 5.93 -13.03
N THR A 12 -12.46 5.01 -13.93
CA THR A 12 -13.14 3.76 -13.59
C THR A 12 -12.25 2.89 -12.71
N MET A 13 -10.98 2.77 -13.06
CA MET A 13 -10.03 1.97 -12.28
C MET A 13 -9.80 2.58 -10.90
N ARG A 14 -9.65 3.91 -10.82
CA ARG A 14 -9.53 4.61 -9.53
C ARG A 14 -10.74 4.29 -8.65
N GLN A 15 -11.94 4.44 -9.21
CA GLN A 15 -13.16 4.19 -8.45
C GLN A 15 -13.24 2.74 -7.98
N HIS A 16 -12.86 1.80 -8.84
CA HIS A 16 -12.82 0.38 -8.49
C HIS A 16 -11.89 0.12 -7.30
N LEU A 17 -10.69 0.72 -7.33
CA LEU A 17 -9.72 0.56 -6.24
C LEU A 17 -10.26 1.13 -4.92
N LEU A 18 -11.00 2.23 -4.98
CA LEU A 18 -11.65 2.82 -3.79
C LEU A 18 -12.82 1.97 -3.32
N ASP A 19 -13.66 1.50 -4.24
CA ASP A 19 -14.83 0.67 -3.91
C ASP A 19 -14.42 -0.68 -3.29
N GLU A 20 -13.33 -1.24 -3.76
CA GLU A 20 -12.77 -2.49 -3.22
C GLU A 20 -11.95 -2.28 -1.95
N GLU A 21 -11.83 -1.03 -1.52
CA GLU A 21 -11.06 -0.65 -0.33
C GLU A 21 -9.57 -1.01 -0.41
N ILE A 22 -9.06 -1.20 -1.60
CA ILE A 22 -7.62 -1.42 -1.85
C ILE A 22 -6.87 -0.12 -1.57
N LEU A 23 -7.44 1.00 -2.04
CA LEU A 23 -6.97 2.35 -1.74
C LEU A 23 -8.03 3.12 -0.98
N ASP A 24 -7.65 4.21 -0.32
CA ASP A 24 -8.58 5.09 0.39
C ASP A 24 -8.38 6.56 -0.01
N GLU A 25 -9.07 7.45 0.70
CA GLU A 25 -9.06 8.89 0.40
C GLU A 25 -7.66 9.50 0.44
N GLN A 26 -6.73 8.90 1.17
CA GLN A 26 -5.36 9.41 1.23
C GLN A 26 -4.69 9.37 -0.15
N PHE A 27 -4.97 8.32 -0.93
CA PHE A 27 -4.45 8.24 -2.30
C PHE A 27 -5.05 9.35 -3.17
N VAL A 28 -6.34 9.63 -3.01
CA VAL A 28 -7.02 10.70 -3.75
C VAL A 28 -6.39 12.05 -3.40
N GLU A 29 -6.11 12.29 -2.12
CA GLU A 29 -5.45 13.51 -1.67
C GLU A 29 -4.05 13.64 -2.27
N LEU A 30 -3.33 12.54 -2.35
CA LEU A 30 -1.99 12.51 -2.96
C LEU A 30 -2.05 12.92 -4.43
N GLU A 31 -3.02 12.40 -5.17
CA GLU A 31 -3.23 12.80 -6.56
C GLU A 31 -3.61 14.26 -6.67
N GLY A 32 -4.43 14.75 -5.74
CA GLY A 32 -4.83 16.16 -5.68
C GLY A 32 -3.65 17.09 -5.48
N LEU A 33 -2.72 16.72 -4.61
CA LEU A 33 -1.50 17.50 -4.37
C LEU A 33 -0.63 17.57 -5.65
N ALA A 34 -0.54 16.47 -6.36
CA ALA A 34 0.23 16.42 -7.61
C ALA A 34 -0.36 17.34 -8.66
N LEU A 35 -1.70 17.39 -8.77
CA LEU A 35 -2.37 18.29 -9.71
C LEU A 35 -2.18 19.74 -9.35
N ALA A 36 -2.13 20.05 -8.05
CA ALA A 36 -2.00 21.43 -7.58
C ALA A 36 -0.59 21.98 -7.75
N SER A 37 0.44 21.13 -7.63
CA SER A 37 1.83 21.59 -7.63
C SER A 37 2.38 21.85 -9.03
N ASP A 38 1.95 21.07 -10.02
CA ASP A 38 2.39 21.20 -11.41
C ASP A 38 3.90 21.10 -11.64
N GLU A 39 4.66 20.64 -10.63
CA GLU A 39 6.12 20.60 -10.69
C GLU A 39 6.68 19.28 -11.21
N ASP A 40 6.07 18.17 -10.82
CA ASP A 40 6.56 16.83 -11.15
C ASP A 40 5.41 15.97 -11.67
N PRO A 41 5.38 15.70 -12.98
CA PRO A 41 4.29 14.88 -13.54
C PRO A 41 4.30 13.43 -13.04
N ASN A 42 5.39 12.98 -12.44
CA ASN A 42 5.53 11.62 -11.93
C ASN A 42 5.46 11.56 -10.40
N PHE A 43 5.03 12.65 -9.75
CA PHE A 43 5.05 12.74 -8.29
C PHE A 43 4.32 11.58 -7.61
N VAL A 44 3.11 11.24 -8.08
CA VAL A 44 2.32 10.16 -7.45
C VAL A 44 3.02 8.81 -7.62
N GLU A 45 3.44 8.51 -8.84
CA GLU A 45 4.11 7.24 -9.13
C GLU A 45 5.42 7.12 -8.34
N ASP A 46 6.21 8.19 -8.29
CA ASP A 46 7.48 8.19 -7.54
C ASP A 46 7.22 7.97 -6.06
N THR A 47 6.20 8.61 -5.49
CA THR A 47 5.83 8.44 -4.09
C THR A 47 5.41 7.00 -3.80
N ILE A 48 4.62 6.41 -4.69
CA ILE A 48 4.20 5.01 -4.56
C ILE A 48 5.40 4.07 -4.67
N ASN A 49 6.36 4.37 -5.57
CA ASN A 49 7.56 3.54 -5.70
C ASN A 49 8.42 3.58 -4.43
N VAL A 50 8.53 4.74 -3.78
CA VAL A 50 9.21 4.84 -2.49
C VAL A 50 8.53 3.97 -1.45
N TYR A 51 7.19 3.98 -1.42
CA TYR A 51 6.42 3.10 -0.54
C TYR A 51 6.79 1.62 -0.77
N PHE A 52 6.84 1.17 -2.03
CA PHE A 52 7.17 -0.23 -2.33
C PHE A 52 8.62 -0.56 -1.99
N GLU A 53 9.55 0.35 -2.24
CA GLU A 53 10.95 0.15 -1.86
C GLU A 53 11.10 -0.04 -0.35
N GLU A 54 10.46 0.83 0.44
CA GLU A 54 10.49 0.71 1.89
C GLU A 54 9.82 -0.59 2.35
N SER A 55 8.68 -0.94 1.76
CA SER A 55 7.97 -2.18 2.08
C SER A 55 8.83 -3.41 1.80
N ASN A 56 9.58 -3.39 0.69
CA ASN A 56 10.46 -4.49 0.32
C ASN A 56 11.59 -4.69 1.31
N GLU A 57 11.98 -3.65 2.06
CA GLU A 57 12.94 -3.77 3.15
C GLU A 57 12.29 -4.28 4.42
N LEU A 58 11.08 -3.82 4.73
CA LEU A 58 10.40 -4.13 5.98
C LEU A 58 9.81 -5.55 6.00
N LEU A 59 9.28 -6.03 4.88
CA LEU A 59 8.65 -7.36 4.82
C LEU A 59 9.58 -8.49 5.25
N PRO A 60 10.83 -8.58 4.74
CA PRO A 60 11.73 -9.62 5.20
C PRO A 60 12.10 -9.51 6.67
N MET A 61 12.18 -8.28 7.20
CA MET A 61 12.47 -8.06 8.63
C MET A 61 11.34 -8.60 9.50
N ILE A 62 10.10 -8.36 9.10
CA ILE A 62 8.93 -8.88 9.82
C ILE A 62 8.92 -10.40 9.78
N GLU A 63 9.17 -10.97 8.60
CA GLU A 63 9.18 -12.42 8.44
C GLU A 63 10.25 -13.08 9.33
N GLU A 64 11.43 -12.48 9.39
CA GLU A 64 12.51 -12.97 10.24
C GLU A 64 12.12 -12.91 11.72
N LEU A 65 11.52 -11.78 12.14
CA LEU A 65 11.10 -11.62 13.54
C LEU A 65 10.00 -12.61 13.92
N LEU A 66 9.07 -12.89 13.00
CA LEU A 66 8.01 -13.89 13.25
C LEU A 66 8.56 -15.30 13.42
N GLY A 67 9.74 -15.58 12.87
CA GLY A 67 10.39 -16.87 12.99
C GLY A 67 11.19 -17.06 14.28
N LYS A 68 11.39 -15.98 15.06
CA LYS A 68 12.16 -16.07 16.30
C LYS A 68 11.33 -16.63 17.46
N ASN A 69 11.98 -17.32 18.35
CA ASN A 69 11.34 -17.88 19.54
C ASN A 69 12.23 -17.64 20.78
N PRO A 70 11.88 -16.70 21.68
CA PRO A 70 10.70 -15.85 21.65
C PRO A 70 10.84 -14.69 20.66
N ILE A 71 9.69 -14.12 20.25
CA ILE A 71 9.68 -12.95 19.38
C ILE A 71 10.09 -11.71 20.20
N GLU A 72 10.92 -10.87 19.60
CA GLU A 72 11.27 -9.59 20.21
C GLU A 72 10.12 -8.60 19.97
N GLY A 73 9.20 -8.49 20.92
CA GLY A 73 7.97 -7.73 20.78
C GLY A 73 8.18 -6.25 20.50
N SER A 74 9.16 -5.61 21.17
CA SER A 74 9.40 -4.17 20.97
C SER A 74 9.93 -3.87 19.58
N GLU A 75 10.82 -4.72 19.04
CA GLU A 75 11.34 -4.58 17.69
C GLU A 75 10.24 -4.82 16.67
N MET A 76 9.44 -5.86 16.88
CA MET A 76 8.31 -6.18 16.01
C MET A 76 7.32 -5.03 15.96
N GLU A 77 6.95 -4.47 17.10
CA GLU A 77 6.02 -3.33 17.15
C GLU A 77 6.58 -2.12 16.41
N ARG A 78 7.86 -1.81 16.60
CA ARG A 78 8.48 -0.68 15.94
C ARG A 78 8.41 -0.80 14.41
N ILE A 79 8.73 -1.97 13.89
CA ILE A 79 8.73 -2.21 12.45
C ILE A 79 7.31 -2.22 11.89
N LEU A 80 6.38 -2.86 12.59
CA LEU A 80 4.98 -2.91 12.14
C LEU A 80 4.34 -1.52 12.14
N HIS A 81 4.62 -0.69 13.14
CA HIS A 81 4.10 0.68 13.18
C HIS A 81 4.70 1.53 12.06
N ARG A 82 5.97 1.33 11.76
CA ARG A 82 6.61 2.02 10.64
C ARG A 82 5.94 1.63 9.31
N PHE A 83 5.67 0.34 9.11
CA PHE A 83 4.99 -0.14 7.90
C PHE A 83 3.56 0.41 7.84
N LYS A 84 2.85 0.36 8.94
CA LYS A 84 1.49 0.92 9.03
C LYS A 84 1.47 2.40 8.63
N GLY A 85 2.41 3.19 9.15
CA GLY A 85 2.53 4.60 8.80
C GLY A 85 2.79 4.81 7.32
N SER A 86 3.66 3.99 6.74
CA SER A 86 3.94 4.04 5.31
C SER A 86 2.68 3.74 4.49
N CYS A 87 1.92 2.72 4.86
CA CYS A 87 0.64 2.40 4.21
C CYS A 87 -0.34 3.57 4.30
N ALA A 88 -0.45 4.18 5.48
CA ALA A 88 -1.37 5.30 5.69
C ALA A 88 -1.01 6.49 4.82
N SER A 89 0.28 6.74 4.61
CA SER A 89 0.73 7.91 3.84
C SER A 89 0.35 7.85 2.36
N VAL A 90 0.17 6.65 1.81
CA VAL A 90 -0.19 6.48 0.39
C VAL A 90 -1.61 5.94 0.19
N GLY A 91 -2.33 5.66 1.27
CA GLY A 91 -3.69 5.14 1.18
C GLY A 91 -3.79 3.66 0.87
N ALA A 92 -2.76 2.86 1.18
CA ALA A 92 -2.75 1.42 0.97
C ALA A 92 -3.62 0.74 2.02
N ASN A 93 -4.93 0.84 1.87
CA ASN A 93 -5.90 0.52 2.89
C ASN A 93 -5.98 -0.96 3.27
N LYS A 94 -6.05 -1.87 2.29
CA LYS A 94 -6.12 -3.30 2.61
C LYS A 94 -4.84 -3.81 3.23
N VAL A 95 -3.70 -3.35 2.74
CA VAL A 95 -2.40 -3.70 3.33
C VAL A 95 -2.36 -3.23 4.78
N LYS A 96 -2.75 -1.97 5.01
CA LYS A 96 -2.77 -1.39 6.37
C LYS A 96 -3.65 -2.20 7.31
N ASN A 97 -4.83 -2.61 6.86
CA ASN A 97 -5.75 -3.39 7.68
C ASN A 97 -5.14 -4.74 8.08
N GLU A 98 -4.43 -5.39 7.18
CA GLU A 98 -3.76 -6.65 7.49
C GLU A 98 -2.54 -6.44 8.39
N VAL A 99 -1.81 -5.33 8.24
CA VAL A 99 -0.73 -4.97 9.16
C VAL A 99 -1.30 -4.78 10.57
N ASN A 100 -2.45 -4.11 10.70
CA ASN A 100 -3.13 -3.96 11.99
C ASN A 100 -3.50 -5.32 12.59
N ALA A 101 -3.92 -6.28 11.76
CA ALA A 101 -4.21 -7.63 12.23
C ALA A 101 -2.96 -8.33 12.77
N VAL A 102 -1.81 -8.16 12.12
CA VAL A 102 -0.53 -8.69 12.63
C VAL A 102 -0.21 -8.06 13.98
N ILE A 103 -0.36 -6.75 14.12
CA ILE A 103 -0.11 -6.04 15.37
C ILE A 103 -0.99 -6.60 16.49
N ALA A 104 -2.29 -6.74 16.22
CA ALA A 104 -3.25 -7.25 17.21
C ALA A 104 -2.90 -8.66 17.66
N CYS A 105 -2.56 -9.54 16.72
CA CYS A 105 -2.18 -10.92 17.04
C CYS A 105 -0.91 -10.96 17.88
N CYS A 106 0.08 -10.15 17.53
CA CYS A 106 1.34 -10.09 18.30
C CYS A 106 1.09 -9.62 19.73
N ARG A 107 0.24 -8.63 19.90
CA ARG A 107 -0.10 -8.10 21.23
C ARG A 107 -0.84 -9.11 22.09
N ASN A 108 -1.62 -9.99 21.45
CA ASN A 108 -2.36 -11.04 22.14
C ASN A 108 -1.57 -12.33 22.32
N GLY A 109 -0.32 -12.36 21.85
CA GLY A 109 0.51 -13.56 21.93
C GLY A 109 0.09 -14.66 20.95
N ASP A 110 -0.75 -14.32 19.97
CA ASP A 110 -1.23 -15.25 18.96
C ASP A 110 -0.27 -15.27 17.77
N ILE A 111 0.79 -16.07 17.90
CA ILE A 111 1.85 -16.10 16.88
C ILE A 111 1.37 -16.74 15.58
N GLU A 112 0.57 -17.81 15.67
CA GLU A 112 0.04 -18.44 14.48
C GLU A 112 -0.91 -17.51 13.72
N GLY A 113 -1.73 -16.75 14.45
CA GLY A 113 -2.58 -15.73 13.86
C GLY A 113 -1.79 -14.61 13.21
N ALA A 114 -0.67 -14.20 13.85
CA ALA A 114 0.21 -13.18 13.30
C ALA A 114 0.84 -13.65 11.99
N LYS A 115 1.28 -14.89 11.92
CA LYS A 115 1.85 -15.46 10.70
C LYS A 115 0.82 -15.53 9.58
N ALA A 116 -0.41 -15.93 9.90
CA ALA A 116 -1.50 -15.99 8.92
C ALA A 116 -1.84 -14.61 8.40
N ALA A 117 -1.93 -13.61 9.29
CA ALA A 117 -2.20 -12.22 8.90
C ALA A 117 -1.05 -11.68 8.03
N PHE A 118 0.18 -12.03 8.36
CA PHE A 118 1.35 -11.60 7.57
C PHE A 118 1.31 -12.16 6.14
N GLU A 119 0.85 -13.40 5.96
CA GLU A 119 0.67 -13.95 4.61
C GLU A 119 -0.36 -13.11 3.83
N LYS A 120 -1.40 -12.64 4.48
CA LYS A 120 -2.37 -11.76 3.85
C LYS A 120 -1.77 -10.39 3.51
N VAL A 121 -0.87 -9.86 4.36
CA VAL A 121 -0.14 -8.63 4.06
C VAL A 121 0.60 -8.79 2.73
N LYS A 122 1.33 -9.89 2.56
CA LYS A 122 2.10 -10.14 1.34
C LYS A 122 1.19 -10.27 0.13
N MET A 123 0.06 -10.95 0.28
CA MET A 123 -0.91 -11.12 -0.81
C MET A 123 -1.51 -9.78 -1.22
N GLU A 124 -1.95 -8.97 -0.26
CA GLU A 124 -2.56 -7.67 -0.56
C GLU A 124 -1.53 -6.70 -1.14
N GLN A 125 -0.29 -6.77 -0.67
CA GLN A 125 0.79 -5.95 -1.22
C GLN A 125 1.03 -6.30 -2.69
N GLY A 126 1.09 -7.59 -3.03
CA GLY A 126 1.25 -8.03 -4.42
C GLY A 126 0.09 -7.61 -5.30
N ASN A 127 -1.14 -7.71 -4.78
CA ASN A 127 -2.33 -7.29 -5.50
C ASN A 127 -2.33 -5.77 -5.73
N LEU A 128 -1.97 -5.00 -4.70
CA LEU A 128 -1.85 -3.55 -4.80
C LEU A 128 -0.84 -3.15 -5.88
N LYS A 129 0.34 -3.79 -5.87
CA LYS A 129 1.38 -3.48 -6.84
C LYS A 129 0.91 -3.75 -8.26
N ALA A 130 0.30 -4.90 -8.51
CA ALA A 130 -0.19 -5.26 -9.83
C ALA A 130 -1.23 -4.27 -10.32
N LYS A 131 -2.16 -3.88 -9.45
CA LYS A 131 -3.22 -2.94 -9.80
C LYS A 131 -2.69 -1.53 -10.04
N LEU A 132 -1.75 -1.07 -9.24
CA LEU A 132 -1.15 0.25 -9.43
C LEU A 132 -0.24 0.30 -10.65
N ASP A 133 0.47 -0.78 -10.97
CA ASP A 133 1.25 -0.85 -12.20
C ASP A 133 0.34 -0.65 -13.42
N SER A 134 -0.82 -1.31 -13.44
CA SER A 134 -1.81 -1.14 -14.51
C SER A 134 -2.37 0.29 -14.53
N TYR A 135 -2.67 0.83 -13.36
CA TYR A 135 -3.20 2.19 -13.24
C TYR A 135 -2.22 3.23 -13.81
N PHE A 136 -0.95 3.15 -13.39
CA PHE A 136 0.06 4.11 -13.86
C PHE A 136 0.39 3.92 -15.34
N GLN A 137 0.24 2.71 -15.87
CA GLN A 137 0.36 2.46 -17.29
C GLN A 137 -0.67 3.28 -18.07
N LEU A 138 -1.92 3.26 -17.60
CA LEU A 138 -2.99 4.06 -18.21
C LEU A 138 -2.70 5.56 -18.11
N VAL A 139 -2.22 6.00 -16.94
CA VAL A 139 -1.89 7.41 -16.73
C VAL A 139 -0.80 7.86 -17.70
N LYS A 140 0.24 7.05 -17.90
CA LYS A 140 1.31 7.34 -18.85
C LYS A 140 0.80 7.41 -20.29
N GLN A 141 -0.06 6.48 -20.67
CA GLN A 141 -0.66 6.49 -22.00
C GLN A 141 -1.48 7.75 -22.23
N ALA A 142 -2.21 8.21 -21.24
CA ALA A 142 -3.04 9.41 -21.35
C ALA A 142 -2.20 10.69 -21.47
N LYS A 143 -0.96 10.67 -20.97
CA LYS A 143 -0.04 11.81 -21.06
C LYS A 143 0.78 11.83 -22.36
N ALA A 144 0.82 10.73 -23.07
CA ALA A 144 1.61 10.60 -24.30
C ALA A 144 1.03 11.39 -25.48
#